data_9f577abfd3657c379947cfe22281e012
#
_entry.id   9f577abfd3657c379947cfe22281e012
#
_cell.length_a   1.000
_cell.length_b   1.000
_cell.length_c   1.000
_cell.angle_alpha   90.00
_cell.angle_beta   90.00
_cell.angle_gamma   90.00
#
_symmetry.space_group_name_H-M   'P 1'
#
loop_
_entity.id
_entity.type
_entity.pdbx_description
1 polymer ?
#
loop_
_entity_poly.entity_id
_entity_poly.type
_entity_poly.pdbx_seq_one_letter_code
_entity_poly.pdbx_strand_id
1 'polypeptide(L)'
;MRSVRGLRVAVVGVSLCVAGAVWALTGGGAAPFSSGTVVRVVDGDTIIVRGPGGRTEDVRLIGIDTPETVDPRRPVGCFGPEASAYAKHLLTGGRVRLIYDHELHDRYGRFLAYVWLSGSRPLFVNADLVRRGYARSYPFPPNTAHAGVFAALERSAALAGRGLWSACG
;
A
#
# COMPACT_ATOMS: atom_id res chain seq x y z
N MET A 1 22.51 -4.50 89.88
CA MET A 1 22.77 -5.11 88.57
C MET A 1 21.44 -5.37 87.91
N ARG A 2 21.01 -4.52 86.99
CA ARG A 2 19.78 -4.72 86.16
C ARG A 2 20.12 -4.39 84.73
N SER A 3 20.07 -5.43 83.89
CA SER A 3 20.31 -5.39 82.46
C SER A 3 19.11 -4.76 81.76
N VAL A 4 19.34 -3.69 80.98
CA VAL A 4 18.31 -3.07 80.09
C VAL A 4 18.45 -3.67 78.71
N ARG A 5 17.46 -4.47 78.30
CA ARG A 5 17.35 -5.02 76.98
C ARG A 5 16.84 -3.94 76.05
N GLY A 6 17.67 -3.53 75.07
CA GLY A 6 17.31 -2.60 74.02
C GLY A 6 16.39 -3.25 73.00
N LEU A 7 15.23 -2.66 72.80
CA LEU A 7 14.25 -3.00 71.72
C LEU A 7 14.70 -2.45 70.42
N ARG A 8 15.06 -3.34 69.47
CA ARG A 8 15.38 -2.96 68.11
C ARG A 8 14.09 -2.90 67.28
N VAL A 9 13.66 -1.69 66.92
CA VAL A 9 12.55 -1.48 66.03
C VAL A 9 13.11 -1.63 64.60
N ALA A 10 12.66 -2.67 63.89
CA ALA A 10 12.95 -2.85 62.48
C ALA A 10 11.95 -2.00 61.64
N VAL A 11 12.45 -0.95 61.00
CA VAL A 11 11.67 -0.18 60.03
C VAL A 11 11.68 -0.95 58.71
N VAL A 12 10.56 -1.57 58.37
CA VAL A 12 10.36 -2.18 57.05
C VAL A 12 9.97 -1.05 56.09
N GLY A 13 10.92 -0.65 55.26
CA GLY A 13 10.67 0.29 54.18
C GLY A 13 9.90 -0.40 53.07
N VAL A 14 8.62 -0.06 52.93
CA VAL A 14 7.84 -0.45 51.75
C VAL A 14 8.22 0.46 50.59
N SER A 15 9.07 -0.08 49.68
CA SER A 15 9.40 0.59 48.42
C SER A 15 8.24 0.38 47.46
N LEU A 16 7.39 1.40 47.27
CA LEU A 16 6.41 1.44 46.20
C LEU A 16 7.16 1.68 44.87
N CYS A 17 7.42 0.60 44.14
CA CYS A 17 7.77 0.72 42.70
C CYS A 17 6.52 1.12 41.94
N VAL A 18 6.36 2.43 41.68
CA VAL A 18 5.41 2.92 40.67
C VAL A 18 6.01 2.62 39.30
N ALA A 19 5.64 1.48 38.74
CA ALA A 19 5.91 1.18 37.34
C ALA A 19 5.01 2.09 36.49
N GLY A 20 5.52 3.28 36.21
CA GLY A 20 4.93 4.18 35.22
C GLY A 20 5.00 3.51 33.84
N ALA A 21 3.87 2.98 33.40
CA ALA A 21 3.71 2.57 32.02
C ALA A 21 3.75 3.84 31.14
N VAL A 22 4.93 4.18 30.64
CA VAL A 22 5.09 5.16 29.57
C VAL A 22 4.51 4.54 28.31
N TRP A 23 3.25 4.79 28.05
CA TRP A 23 2.67 4.55 26.72
C TRP A 23 3.34 5.55 25.77
N ALA A 24 4.37 5.10 25.07
CA ALA A 24 4.89 5.82 23.93
C ALA A 24 3.75 5.97 22.92
N LEU A 25 3.25 7.20 22.76
CA LEU A 25 2.39 7.60 21.64
C LEU A 25 3.26 7.60 20.38
N THR A 26 3.64 6.42 19.92
CA THR A 26 4.09 6.23 18.55
C THR A 26 2.87 6.41 17.67
N GLY A 27 2.89 7.39 16.79
CA GLY A 27 1.85 7.64 15.78
C GLY A 27 1.52 6.33 15.08
N GLY A 28 0.40 5.71 15.50
CA GLY A 28 0.03 4.37 15.09
C GLY A 28 -0.56 4.37 13.69
N GLY A 29 0.30 4.42 12.67
CA GLY A 29 -0.08 3.93 11.36
C GLY A 29 -0.51 2.46 11.50
N ALA A 30 -1.68 2.12 10.98
CA ALA A 30 -2.16 0.75 11.04
C ALA A 30 -1.15 -0.20 10.38
N ALA A 31 -0.86 -1.34 11.02
CA ALA A 31 0.06 -2.33 10.47
C ALA A 31 -0.42 -2.79 9.07
N PRO A 32 0.50 -2.93 8.09
CA PRO A 32 0.13 -3.36 6.76
C PRO A 32 -0.41 -4.80 6.77
N PHE A 33 -1.39 -5.07 5.93
CA PHE A 33 -1.86 -6.43 5.69
C PHE A 33 -1.42 -6.89 4.29
N SER A 34 -1.05 -8.17 4.16
CA SER A 34 -0.49 -8.71 2.92
C SER A 34 -1.54 -9.24 1.92
N SER A 35 -2.82 -9.27 2.28
CA SER A 35 -3.89 -9.77 1.41
C SER A 35 -5.26 -9.24 1.81
N GLY A 36 -6.16 -9.14 0.82
CA GLY A 36 -7.53 -8.68 1.04
C GLY A 36 -8.41 -8.85 -0.19
N THR A 37 -9.60 -8.25 -0.13
CA THR A 37 -10.55 -8.20 -1.27
C THR A 37 -10.68 -6.76 -1.73
N VAL A 38 -10.58 -6.51 -3.02
CA VAL A 38 -10.81 -5.19 -3.61
C VAL A 38 -12.29 -4.85 -3.54
N VAL A 39 -12.64 -3.84 -2.76
CA VAL A 39 -14.02 -3.39 -2.58
C VAL A 39 -14.39 -2.25 -3.52
N ARG A 40 -13.39 -1.49 -3.97
CA ARG A 40 -13.57 -0.40 -4.94
C ARG A 40 -12.27 -0.15 -5.70
N VAL A 41 -12.39 0.18 -6.96
CA VAL A 41 -11.32 0.76 -7.78
C VAL A 41 -11.63 2.25 -7.94
N VAL A 42 -10.71 3.10 -7.51
CA VAL A 42 -10.83 4.56 -7.57
C VAL A 42 -10.56 5.02 -9.00
N ASP A 43 -9.38 4.65 -9.49
CA ASP A 43 -8.91 4.90 -10.86
C ASP A 43 -8.06 3.72 -11.37
N GLY A 44 -7.26 3.92 -12.41
CA GLY A 44 -6.48 2.83 -13.01
C GLY A 44 -5.39 2.25 -12.10
N ASP A 45 -4.90 2.98 -11.10
CA ASP A 45 -3.79 2.58 -10.24
C ASP A 45 -4.02 2.81 -8.74
N THR A 46 -5.26 3.10 -8.35
CA THR A 46 -5.64 3.27 -6.94
C THR A 46 -6.87 2.44 -6.61
N ILE A 47 -6.77 1.59 -5.60
CA ILE A 47 -7.81 0.65 -5.19
C ILE A 47 -8.06 0.75 -3.68
N ILE A 48 -9.28 0.38 -3.25
CA ILE A 48 -9.61 0.20 -1.84
C ILE A 48 -9.69 -1.29 -1.57
N VAL A 49 -8.89 -1.75 -0.60
CA VAL A 49 -8.79 -3.16 -0.23
C VAL A 49 -9.32 -3.36 1.17
N ARG A 50 -10.22 -4.33 1.32
CA ARG A 50 -10.66 -4.81 2.63
C ARG A 50 -9.79 -5.96 3.07
N GLY A 51 -8.99 -5.73 4.12
CA GLY A 51 -8.12 -6.70 4.75
C GLY A 51 -8.80 -7.51 5.85
N PRO A 52 -8.01 -8.28 6.62
CA PRO A 52 -8.47 -9.03 7.79
C PRO A 52 -9.15 -8.11 8.81
N GLY A 53 -10.17 -8.63 9.50
CA GLY A 53 -10.95 -7.85 10.47
C GLY A 53 -11.88 -6.80 9.85
N GLY A 54 -12.03 -6.76 8.51
CA GLY A 54 -12.94 -5.84 7.82
C GLY A 54 -12.39 -4.42 7.58
N ARG A 55 -11.16 -4.12 8.03
CA ARG A 55 -10.50 -2.82 7.81
C ARG A 55 -10.27 -2.59 6.31
N THR A 56 -10.61 -1.40 5.84
CA THR A 56 -10.37 -0.97 4.45
C THR A 56 -9.25 0.04 4.39
N GLU A 57 -8.39 -0.09 3.36
CA GLU A 57 -7.26 0.80 3.14
C GLU A 57 -7.17 1.21 1.67
N ASP A 58 -6.75 2.43 1.44
CA ASP A 58 -6.41 2.92 0.11
C ASP A 58 -5.02 2.40 -0.27
N VAL A 59 -4.92 1.79 -1.44
CA VAL A 59 -3.67 1.21 -1.96
C VAL A 59 -3.36 1.82 -3.32
N ARG A 60 -2.20 2.48 -3.43
CA ARG A 60 -1.63 2.96 -4.68
C ARG A 60 -0.70 1.90 -5.26
N LEU A 61 -0.96 1.50 -6.48
CA LEU A 61 -0.11 0.59 -7.23
C LEU A 61 1.19 1.32 -7.61
N ILE A 62 2.33 0.89 -7.04
CA ILE A 62 3.62 1.57 -7.23
C ILE A 62 4.35 1.14 -8.49
N GLY A 63 5.27 2.00 -8.95
CA GLY A 63 6.10 1.77 -10.14
C GLY A 63 5.38 2.00 -11.46
N ILE A 64 4.11 2.37 -11.42
CA ILE A 64 3.28 2.65 -12.60
C ILE A 64 2.46 3.93 -12.41
N ASP A 65 2.02 4.53 -13.51
CA ASP A 65 1.12 5.68 -13.53
C ASP A 65 0.09 5.52 -14.65
N THR A 66 -1.19 5.65 -14.27
CA THR A 66 -2.30 5.66 -15.24
C THR A 66 -2.74 7.08 -15.54
N PRO A 67 -3.32 7.37 -16.74
CA PRO A 67 -3.85 8.69 -16.99
C PRO A 67 -4.94 9.07 -15.98
N GLU A 68 -4.88 10.32 -15.49
CA GLU A 68 -5.76 10.84 -14.46
C GLU A 68 -7.24 10.85 -14.85
N THR A 69 -8.13 10.46 -13.94
CA THR A 69 -9.59 10.43 -14.17
C THR A 69 -10.43 11.05 -13.06
N VAL A 70 -9.85 11.30 -11.88
CA VAL A 70 -10.62 11.64 -10.66
C VAL A 70 -10.22 12.97 -10.02
N ASP A 71 -9.06 13.56 -10.33
CA ASP A 71 -8.67 14.88 -9.80
C ASP A 71 -9.46 15.99 -10.50
N PRO A 72 -10.40 16.68 -9.82
CA PRO A 72 -11.25 17.71 -10.43
C PRO A 72 -10.49 18.95 -10.90
N ARG A 73 -9.21 19.08 -10.49
CA ARG A 73 -8.35 20.23 -10.86
C ARG A 73 -7.57 19.96 -12.16
N ARG A 74 -7.68 18.76 -12.72
CA ARG A 74 -6.97 18.32 -13.92
C ARG A 74 -7.95 17.82 -14.96
N PRO A 75 -7.70 18.05 -16.26
CA PRO A 75 -8.51 17.42 -17.29
C PRO A 75 -8.33 15.90 -17.24
N VAL A 76 -9.37 15.18 -17.64
CA VAL A 76 -9.31 13.73 -17.77
C VAL A 76 -8.20 13.37 -18.78
N GLY A 77 -7.29 12.53 -18.35
CA GLY A 77 -6.16 12.11 -19.17
C GLY A 77 -6.61 11.24 -20.35
N CYS A 78 -5.94 11.42 -21.49
CA CYS A 78 -6.17 10.57 -22.66
C CYS A 78 -6.01 9.08 -22.27
N PHE A 79 -6.95 8.24 -22.66
CA PHE A 79 -7.04 6.82 -22.30
C PHE A 79 -7.26 6.53 -20.80
N GLY A 80 -7.56 7.54 -19.99
CA GLY A 80 -7.85 7.38 -18.56
C GLY A 80 -9.12 6.58 -18.28
N PRO A 81 -10.26 6.92 -18.92
CA PRO A 81 -11.50 6.16 -18.76
C PRO A 81 -11.33 4.67 -19.07
N GLU A 82 -10.58 4.32 -20.11
CA GLU A 82 -10.33 2.95 -20.53
C GLU A 82 -9.43 2.22 -19.52
N ALA A 83 -8.39 2.88 -19.02
CA ALA A 83 -7.53 2.34 -17.97
C ALA A 83 -8.31 2.08 -16.67
N SER A 84 -9.13 3.04 -16.26
CA SER A 84 -10.00 2.90 -15.08
C SER A 84 -11.05 1.79 -15.27
N ALA A 85 -11.68 1.70 -16.44
CA ALA A 85 -12.65 0.65 -16.74
C ALA A 85 -11.99 -0.74 -16.73
N TYR A 86 -10.80 -0.88 -17.31
CA TYR A 86 -10.04 -2.12 -17.28
C TYR A 86 -9.70 -2.55 -15.85
N ALA A 87 -9.14 -1.63 -15.05
CA ALA A 87 -8.83 -1.91 -13.65
C ALA A 87 -10.08 -2.33 -12.84
N LYS A 88 -11.22 -1.64 -13.05
CA LYS A 88 -12.51 -2.00 -12.42
C LYS A 88 -12.97 -3.39 -12.82
N HIS A 89 -12.94 -3.72 -14.10
CA HIS A 89 -13.32 -5.05 -14.59
C HIS A 89 -12.42 -6.15 -14.01
N LEU A 90 -11.11 -5.89 -13.95
CA LEU A 90 -10.12 -6.86 -13.51
C LEU A 90 -10.18 -7.11 -12.00
N LEU A 91 -10.35 -6.06 -11.18
CA LEU A 91 -10.05 -6.10 -9.76
C LEU A 91 -11.27 -6.09 -8.83
N THR A 92 -12.43 -5.56 -9.25
CA THR A 92 -13.58 -5.43 -8.36
C THR A 92 -14.04 -6.77 -7.82
N GLY A 93 -14.09 -6.91 -6.49
CA GLY A 93 -14.44 -8.16 -5.81
C GLY A 93 -13.32 -9.21 -5.79
N GLY A 94 -12.22 -8.97 -6.50
CA GLY A 94 -11.07 -9.88 -6.57
C GLY A 94 -10.27 -9.93 -5.26
N ARG A 95 -9.74 -11.10 -4.94
CA ARG A 95 -8.77 -11.27 -3.85
C ARG A 95 -7.39 -10.88 -4.35
N VAL A 96 -6.70 -10.04 -3.59
CA VAL A 96 -5.36 -9.58 -3.93
C VAL A 96 -4.35 -9.88 -2.83
N ARG A 97 -3.09 -10.05 -3.26
CA ARG A 97 -1.91 -10.05 -2.41
C ARG A 97 -1.14 -8.75 -2.65
N LEU A 98 -0.74 -8.10 -1.58
CA LEU A 98 0.02 -6.86 -1.57
C LEU A 98 1.47 -7.17 -1.21
N ILE A 99 2.39 -6.73 -2.03
CA ILE A 99 3.83 -6.82 -1.79
C ILE A 99 4.34 -5.39 -1.64
N TYR A 100 4.88 -5.09 -0.48
CA TYR A 100 5.44 -3.79 -0.16
C TYR A 100 6.91 -3.71 -0.57
N ASP A 101 7.40 -2.50 -0.78
CA ASP A 101 8.80 -2.21 -1.01
C ASP A 101 9.36 -1.42 0.19
N HIS A 102 10.31 -0.54 0.01
CA HIS A 102 10.99 0.18 1.09
C HIS A 102 10.08 1.15 1.85
N GLU A 103 9.28 1.93 1.15
CA GLU A 103 8.36 2.91 1.71
C GLU A 103 6.93 2.37 1.65
N LEU A 104 6.26 2.37 2.82
CA LEU A 104 4.93 1.76 2.96
C LEU A 104 3.78 2.70 2.59
N HIS A 105 3.96 4.02 2.75
CA HIS A 105 2.90 5.00 2.55
C HIS A 105 3.39 6.17 1.72
N ASP A 106 2.50 6.75 0.95
CA ASP A 106 2.75 8.04 0.32
C ASP A 106 2.36 9.20 1.26
N ARG A 107 2.59 10.43 0.79
CA ARG A 107 2.26 11.66 1.52
C ARG A 107 0.76 11.84 1.80
N TYR A 108 -0.10 11.06 1.17
CA TYR A 108 -1.56 11.08 1.38
C TYR A 108 -2.01 9.97 2.32
N GLY A 109 -1.10 9.16 2.85
CA GLY A 109 -1.37 8.05 3.76
C GLY A 109 -1.84 6.76 3.07
N ARG A 110 -1.82 6.69 1.72
CA ARG A 110 -2.17 5.47 0.99
C ARG A 110 -1.04 4.45 1.11
N PHE A 111 -1.38 3.17 1.26
CA PHE A 111 -0.38 2.10 1.15
C PHE A 111 0.21 2.02 -0.26
N LEU A 112 1.52 1.82 -0.33
CA LEU A 112 2.27 1.68 -1.57
C LEU A 112 2.60 0.21 -1.80
N ALA A 113 2.00 -0.43 -2.82
CA ALA A 113 2.17 -1.86 -3.04
C ALA A 113 2.26 -2.28 -4.50
N TYR A 114 2.97 -3.37 -4.74
CA TYR A 114 2.80 -4.20 -5.92
C TYR A 114 1.63 -5.14 -5.67
N VAL A 115 0.69 -5.22 -6.61
CA VAL A 115 -0.57 -5.92 -6.45
C VAL A 115 -0.60 -7.18 -7.32
N TRP A 116 -0.91 -8.31 -6.69
CA TRP A 116 -1.14 -9.57 -7.37
C TRP A 116 -2.58 -10.01 -7.20
N LEU A 117 -3.32 -10.15 -8.30
CA LEU A 117 -4.64 -10.77 -8.27
C LEU A 117 -4.49 -12.26 -8.05
N SER A 118 -5.18 -12.78 -7.01
CA SER A 118 -5.14 -14.19 -6.63
C SER A 118 -6.07 -15.03 -7.51
N GLY A 119 -5.69 -16.28 -7.76
CA GLY A 119 -6.48 -17.21 -8.56
C GLY A 119 -5.65 -18.43 -8.93
N SER A 120 -6.19 -19.32 -9.78
CA SER A 120 -5.46 -20.49 -10.30
C SER A 120 -4.21 -20.08 -11.10
N ARG A 121 -4.24 -18.91 -11.70
CA ARG A 121 -3.11 -18.26 -12.38
C ARG A 121 -2.97 -16.84 -11.82
N PRO A 122 -2.15 -16.64 -10.78
CA PRO A 122 -1.96 -15.33 -10.21
C PRO A 122 -1.45 -14.32 -11.24
N LEU A 123 -2.03 -13.11 -11.24
CA LEU A 123 -1.68 -12.06 -12.18
C LEU A 123 -0.98 -10.90 -11.47
N PHE A 124 0.20 -10.52 -11.95
CA PHE A 124 0.88 -9.29 -11.50
C PHE A 124 0.21 -8.08 -12.15
N VAL A 125 -0.66 -7.41 -11.43
CA VAL A 125 -1.57 -6.36 -11.94
C VAL A 125 -0.78 -5.16 -12.48
N ASN A 126 0.22 -4.67 -11.73
CA ASN A 126 1.05 -3.54 -12.15
C ASN A 126 1.70 -3.82 -13.52
N ALA A 127 2.28 -5.01 -13.68
CA ALA A 127 2.91 -5.40 -14.94
C ALA A 127 1.90 -5.60 -16.08
N ASP A 128 0.72 -6.11 -15.77
CA ASP A 128 -0.33 -6.31 -16.78
C ASP A 128 -0.87 -4.99 -17.34
N LEU A 129 -1.09 -4.01 -16.47
CA LEU A 129 -1.50 -2.65 -16.86
C LEU A 129 -0.49 -2.01 -17.81
N VAL A 130 0.81 -2.07 -17.49
CA VAL A 130 1.87 -1.53 -18.36
C VAL A 130 1.95 -2.30 -19.68
N ARG A 131 1.97 -3.64 -19.61
CA ARG A 131 2.07 -4.51 -20.79
C ARG A 131 0.96 -4.29 -21.81
N ARG A 132 -0.24 -3.96 -21.34
CA ARG A 132 -1.41 -3.67 -22.18
C ARG A 132 -1.50 -2.21 -22.64
N GLY A 133 -0.65 -1.33 -22.10
CA GLY A 133 -0.68 0.09 -22.40
C GLY A 133 -1.79 0.86 -21.69
N TYR A 134 -2.24 0.39 -20.52
CA TYR A 134 -3.13 1.14 -19.62
C TYR A 134 -2.38 2.04 -18.64
N ALA A 135 -1.09 1.74 -18.43
CA ALA A 135 -0.22 2.52 -17.54
C ALA A 135 1.14 2.76 -18.19
N ARG A 136 1.82 3.82 -17.76
CA ARG A 136 3.23 4.07 -17.99
C ARG A 136 4.07 3.50 -16.87
N SER A 137 5.34 3.20 -17.14
CA SER A 137 6.34 2.95 -16.11
C SER A 137 6.62 4.26 -15.37
N TYR A 138 6.52 4.24 -14.04
CA TYR A 138 6.75 5.39 -13.19
C TYR A 138 7.57 4.99 -11.95
N PRO A 139 8.89 4.79 -12.09
CA PRO A 139 9.74 4.48 -10.96
C PRO A 139 9.83 5.67 -10.01
N PHE A 140 9.53 5.45 -8.74
CA PHE A 140 9.60 6.47 -7.69
C PHE A 140 10.43 5.95 -6.52
N PRO A 141 11.68 6.41 -6.36
CA PRO A 141 12.53 5.98 -5.25
C PRO A 141 11.87 6.30 -3.88
N PRO A 142 12.07 5.43 -2.86
CA PRO A 142 12.93 4.24 -2.88
C PRO A 142 12.29 2.97 -3.45
N ASN A 143 11.01 2.99 -3.86
CA ASN A 143 10.22 1.83 -4.29
C ASN A 143 10.47 1.51 -5.77
N THR A 144 11.56 0.85 -6.08
CA THR A 144 12.01 0.61 -7.47
C THR A 144 12.29 -0.85 -7.82
N ALA A 145 11.88 -1.81 -6.99
CA ALA A 145 12.20 -3.23 -7.16
C ALA A 145 11.83 -3.81 -8.54
N HIS A 146 10.77 -3.28 -9.19
CA HIS A 146 10.32 -3.73 -10.51
C HIS A 146 10.52 -2.71 -11.64
N ALA A 147 11.29 -1.63 -11.43
CA ALA A 147 11.47 -0.55 -12.41
C ALA A 147 11.96 -1.04 -13.78
N GLY A 148 12.95 -1.93 -13.81
CA GLY A 148 13.48 -2.51 -15.05
C GLY A 148 12.45 -3.34 -15.82
N VAL A 149 11.61 -4.09 -15.10
CA VAL A 149 10.52 -4.88 -15.69
C VAL A 149 9.49 -3.97 -16.32
N PHE A 150 9.02 -2.95 -15.61
CA PHE A 150 8.01 -2.02 -16.11
C PHE A 150 8.51 -1.21 -17.31
N ALA A 151 9.76 -0.74 -17.29
CA ALA A 151 10.36 -0.06 -18.43
C ALA A 151 10.46 -0.94 -19.67
N ALA A 152 10.76 -2.23 -19.52
CA ALA A 152 10.79 -3.17 -20.64
C ALA A 152 9.39 -3.43 -21.22
N LEU A 153 8.38 -3.60 -20.35
CA LEU A 153 6.98 -3.79 -20.73
C LEU A 153 6.41 -2.57 -21.44
N GLU A 154 6.72 -1.37 -20.94
CA GLU A 154 6.35 -0.10 -21.55
C GLU A 154 6.88 0.02 -22.98
N ARG A 155 8.20 -0.21 -23.18
CA ARG A 155 8.80 -0.19 -24.51
C ARG A 155 8.10 -1.18 -25.45
N SER A 156 7.81 -2.40 -24.98
CA SER A 156 7.07 -3.40 -25.76
C SER A 156 5.66 -2.94 -26.11
N ALA A 157 4.95 -2.30 -25.17
CA ALA A 157 3.61 -1.77 -25.40
C ALA A 157 3.63 -0.62 -26.41
N ALA A 158 4.58 0.30 -26.29
CA ALA A 158 4.75 1.43 -27.19
C ALA A 158 5.08 0.99 -28.63
N LEU A 159 6.05 0.08 -28.79
CA LEU A 159 6.40 -0.45 -30.12
C LEU A 159 5.24 -1.17 -30.81
N ALA A 160 4.36 -1.79 -30.02
CA ALA A 160 3.19 -2.51 -30.53
C ALA A 160 1.93 -1.63 -30.63
N GLY A 161 1.99 -0.33 -30.33
CA GLY A 161 0.87 0.58 -30.34
C GLY A 161 -0.28 0.15 -29.43
N ARG A 162 0.00 -0.38 -28.21
CA ARG A 162 -1.04 -0.86 -27.33
C ARG A 162 -1.61 0.26 -26.47
N GLY A 163 -2.95 0.29 -26.34
CA GLY A 163 -3.65 1.17 -25.42
C GLY A 163 -3.32 2.64 -25.65
N LEU A 164 -2.86 3.35 -24.62
CA LEU A 164 -2.52 4.76 -24.65
C LEU A 164 -1.49 5.14 -25.75
N TRP A 165 -0.68 4.17 -26.18
CA TRP A 165 0.38 4.41 -27.17
C TRP A 165 -0.14 4.54 -28.62
N SER A 166 -1.34 4.02 -28.91
CA SER A 166 -2.03 4.28 -30.18
C SER A 166 -3.09 5.36 -30.05
N ALA A 167 -3.72 5.46 -28.86
CA ALA A 167 -4.87 6.36 -28.69
C ALA A 167 -4.45 7.81 -28.41
N CYS A 168 -3.26 8.04 -27.83
CA CYS A 168 -2.84 9.36 -27.34
C CYS A 168 -1.69 9.97 -28.16
N GLY A 169 -1.33 9.39 -29.29
CA GLY A 169 -0.45 9.76 -30.41
C GLY A 169 0.65 10.73 -30.12
#